data_1719ab7fcc997db667322c91d8f57852
#
_entry.id   1719ab7fcc997db667322c91d8f57852
#
_cell.length_a   1.000
_cell.length_b   1.000
_cell.length_c   1.000
_cell.angle_alpha   90.00
_cell.angle_beta   90.00
_cell.angle_gamma   90.00
#
_symmetry.space_group_name_H-M   'P 1'
#
loop_
_entity.id
_entity.type
_entity.pdbx_description
1 polymer ?
#
loop_
_entity_poly.entity_id
_entity_poly.type
_entity_poly.pdbx_seq_one_letter_code
_entity_poly.pdbx_strand_id
1 'polypeptide(L)'
;MNMALLLASSVLAFQGVFSFEDDGSSLILRENDKAVWEFHYALVQPPFPVPAHYERACYFHPLYGLDGEIMTQDFPIDHFHHRGLFWAWPDSLAGEKKIDVWILKNARQRNLSRVEKEDDAERAVLSLVNHWAFDENPDQGIMKEEVEVIVYPAEDSHRAMDFTLTFTNVSDGTITLRGSGTDNKGYGGFCFRPDALRKNFIFTAATGRIEEDALALESPWVDISFPVVKGETALSGLAVFQHPDLPGFPHAGWILRHYGFLGQSWPHTQDHLMNPGDSFTLKYRVVLHRGSCEEADVPSLFQAYMTAQQSE
;
A
#
# COMPACT_ATOMS: atom_id res chain seq x y z
N MET A 1 67.99 -6.36 11.83
CA MET A 1 66.88 -7.13 11.20
C MET A 1 65.59 -6.59 11.76
N ASN A 2 65.04 -5.57 11.05
CA ASN A 2 63.79 -4.89 11.48
C ASN A 2 62.59 -5.58 10.81
N MET A 3 61.75 -6.14 11.64
CA MET A 3 60.50 -6.75 11.21
C MET A 3 59.39 -5.67 11.35
N ALA A 4 58.96 -5.14 10.19
CA ALA A 4 57.85 -4.19 10.14
C ALA A 4 56.54 -4.96 10.28
N LEU A 5 55.80 -4.71 11.34
CA LEU A 5 54.41 -5.20 11.52
C LEU A 5 53.49 -4.39 10.61
N LEU A 6 52.93 -4.99 9.56
CA LEU A 6 51.82 -4.45 8.79
C LEU A 6 50.55 -4.65 9.58
N LEU A 7 50.01 -3.59 10.17
CA LEU A 7 48.64 -3.54 10.67
C LEU A 7 47.70 -3.39 9.49
N ALA A 8 47.02 -4.48 9.13
CA ALA A 8 45.89 -4.44 8.23
C ALA A 8 44.65 -3.86 8.96
N SER A 9 44.38 -2.58 8.71
CA SER A 9 43.11 -1.98 9.12
C SER A 9 41.98 -2.56 8.27
N SER A 10 41.20 -3.49 8.84
CA SER A 10 39.95 -3.89 8.27
C SER A 10 38.97 -2.72 8.40
N VAL A 11 38.73 -2.01 7.31
CA VAL A 11 37.61 -1.10 7.18
C VAL A 11 36.36 -2.00 7.16
N LEU A 12 35.68 -2.10 8.31
CA LEU A 12 34.31 -2.59 8.35
C LEU A 12 33.49 -1.57 7.54
N ALA A 13 33.12 -1.94 6.33
CA ALA A 13 32.08 -1.23 5.60
C ALA A 13 30.82 -1.35 6.45
N PHE A 14 30.33 -0.23 6.98
CA PHE A 14 28.97 -0.15 7.51
C PHE A 14 28.05 -0.48 6.33
N GLN A 15 27.52 -1.70 6.27
CA GLN A 15 26.37 -2.00 5.44
C GLN A 15 25.20 -1.23 6.04
N GLY A 16 24.52 -0.43 5.23
CA GLY A 16 23.31 0.28 5.64
C GLY A 16 22.29 -0.72 6.19
N VAL A 17 21.42 -0.26 7.10
CA VAL A 17 20.35 -1.09 7.69
C VAL A 17 19.42 -1.61 6.60
N PHE A 18 19.18 -0.81 5.54
CA PHE A 18 18.34 -1.14 4.41
C PHE A 18 19.15 -1.50 3.16
N SER A 19 18.59 -2.35 2.31
CA SER A 19 19.09 -2.65 0.98
C SER A 19 17.95 -2.95 0.01
N PHE A 20 18.14 -2.58 -1.25
CA PHE A 20 17.22 -2.93 -2.35
C PHE A 20 17.83 -4.01 -3.23
N GLU A 21 17.01 -4.97 -3.63
CA GLU A 21 17.36 -6.05 -4.55
C GLU A 21 16.37 -6.06 -5.71
N ASP A 22 16.88 -5.88 -6.95
CA ASP A 22 16.07 -5.86 -8.18
C ASP A 22 16.29 -7.16 -8.94
N ASP A 23 15.20 -7.91 -9.21
CA ASP A 23 15.25 -9.17 -9.97
C ASP A 23 14.92 -9.01 -11.47
N GLY A 24 14.67 -7.76 -11.92
CA GLY A 24 14.27 -7.43 -13.28
C GLY A 24 12.75 -7.43 -13.51
N SER A 25 11.95 -7.73 -12.49
CA SER A 25 10.48 -7.72 -12.51
C SER A 25 9.86 -7.15 -11.24
N SER A 26 10.55 -7.28 -10.13
CA SER A 26 10.18 -6.76 -8.83
C SER A 26 11.38 -6.18 -8.09
N LEU A 27 11.08 -5.38 -7.08
CA LEU A 27 12.04 -4.75 -6.19
C LEU A 27 11.76 -5.21 -4.76
N ILE A 28 12.76 -5.79 -4.10
CA ILE A 28 12.67 -6.26 -2.73
C ILE A 28 13.41 -5.28 -1.83
N LEU A 29 12.74 -4.74 -0.81
CA LEU A 29 13.39 -4.04 0.29
C LEU A 29 13.72 -5.01 1.40
N ARG A 30 14.96 -4.92 1.90
CA ARG A 30 15.42 -5.65 3.08
C ARG A 30 15.88 -4.69 4.17
N GLU A 31 15.67 -5.11 5.41
CA GLU A 31 16.28 -4.50 6.59
C GLU A 31 17.08 -5.59 7.33
N ASN A 32 18.39 -5.39 7.53
CA ASN A 32 19.29 -6.38 8.15
C ASN A 32 19.10 -7.79 7.54
N ASP A 33 19.11 -7.88 6.20
CA ASP A 33 18.90 -9.09 5.40
C ASP A 33 17.48 -9.71 5.47
N LYS A 34 16.57 -9.14 6.26
CA LYS A 34 15.18 -9.60 6.32
C LYS A 34 14.32 -8.84 5.32
N ALA A 35 13.53 -9.54 4.53
CA ALA A 35 12.60 -8.90 3.60
C ALA A 35 11.53 -8.10 4.36
N VAL A 36 11.26 -6.89 3.87
CA VAL A 36 10.22 -5.98 4.36
C VAL A 36 9.00 -6.05 3.46
N TRP A 37 9.24 -5.92 2.17
CA TRP A 37 8.23 -6.05 1.12
C TRP A 37 8.87 -6.32 -0.24
N GLU A 38 8.04 -6.77 -1.19
CA GLU A 38 8.36 -6.86 -2.60
C GLU A 38 7.36 -6.01 -3.39
N PHE A 39 7.88 -5.10 -4.24
CA PHE A 39 7.09 -4.25 -5.12
C PHE A 39 7.19 -4.78 -6.55
N HIS A 40 6.06 -5.18 -7.12
CA HIS A 40 5.97 -5.64 -8.50
C HIS A 40 5.79 -4.47 -9.45
N TYR A 41 6.84 -4.11 -10.18
CA TYR A 41 6.80 -3.06 -11.19
C TYR A 41 6.51 -3.60 -12.60
N ALA A 42 6.83 -4.85 -12.88
CA ALA A 42 6.43 -5.54 -14.11
C ALA A 42 5.04 -6.19 -13.95
N LEU A 43 4.39 -6.47 -15.08
CA LEU A 43 3.10 -7.18 -15.09
C LEU A 43 3.28 -8.62 -14.61
N VAL A 44 2.67 -8.94 -13.49
CA VAL A 44 2.61 -10.30 -12.95
C VAL A 44 1.47 -11.05 -13.60
N GLN A 45 1.80 -12.14 -14.29
CA GLN A 45 0.82 -12.99 -14.94
C GLN A 45 0.02 -13.81 -13.93
N PRO A 46 -1.30 -13.91 -14.07
CA PRO A 46 -2.10 -14.71 -13.16
C PRO A 46 -1.79 -16.21 -13.30
N PRO A 47 -1.78 -16.96 -12.18
CA PRO A 47 -1.61 -18.40 -12.22
C PRO A 47 -2.86 -19.08 -12.83
N PHE A 48 -2.68 -20.21 -13.53
CA PHE A 48 -3.82 -21.02 -13.98
C PHE A 48 -4.64 -21.51 -12.76
N PRO A 49 -5.98 -21.46 -12.77
CA PRO A 49 -6.88 -21.10 -13.87
C PRO A 49 -7.41 -19.65 -13.87
N VAL A 50 -6.73 -18.71 -13.22
CA VAL A 50 -7.14 -17.31 -13.16
C VAL A 50 -7.11 -16.70 -14.56
N PRO A 51 -8.17 -15.95 -14.99
CA PRO A 51 -8.19 -15.32 -16.30
C PRO A 51 -7.04 -14.35 -16.54
N ALA A 52 -6.44 -14.37 -17.74
CA ALA A 52 -5.24 -13.62 -18.10
C ALA A 52 -5.39 -12.09 -17.93
N HIS A 53 -6.61 -11.54 -18.08
CA HIS A 53 -6.83 -10.10 -17.94
C HIS A 53 -6.55 -9.56 -16.52
N TYR A 54 -6.44 -10.45 -15.51
CA TYR A 54 -6.06 -10.05 -14.15
C TYR A 54 -4.55 -9.84 -13.96
N GLU A 55 -3.74 -9.83 -15.01
CA GLU A 55 -2.35 -9.41 -14.93
C GLU A 55 -2.26 -7.98 -14.38
N ARG A 56 -1.37 -7.73 -13.42
CA ARG A 56 -1.23 -6.44 -12.72
C ARG A 56 0.23 -6.12 -12.42
N ALA A 57 0.56 -4.84 -12.43
CA ALA A 57 1.77 -4.26 -11.87
C ALA A 57 1.42 -3.22 -10.79
N CYS A 58 2.42 -2.57 -10.22
CA CYS A 58 2.30 -1.45 -9.29
C CYS A 58 1.56 -1.82 -7.99
N TYR A 59 2.04 -2.87 -7.30
CA TYR A 59 1.51 -3.30 -6.01
C TYR A 59 2.59 -3.98 -5.16
N PHE A 60 2.37 -4.06 -3.84
CA PHE A 60 3.27 -4.69 -2.88
C PHE A 60 2.75 -6.06 -2.46
N HIS A 61 3.52 -7.11 -2.77
CA HIS A 61 3.28 -8.47 -2.31
C HIS A 61 4.53 -9.34 -2.56
N PRO A 62 5.02 -10.10 -1.58
CA PRO A 62 4.60 -10.11 -0.18
C PRO A 62 4.91 -8.80 0.56
N LEU A 63 4.07 -8.47 1.55
CA LEU A 63 4.39 -7.56 2.64
C LEU A 63 4.66 -8.43 3.86
N TYR A 64 5.79 -8.22 4.53
CA TYR A 64 6.22 -9.06 5.65
C TYR A 64 5.98 -8.35 6.98
N GLY A 65 5.47 -9.10 7.96
CA GLY A 65 5.43 -8.66 9.34
C GLY A 65 6.81 -8.69 10.00
N LEU A 66 6.86 -8.27 11.27
CA LEU A 66 8.12 -8.09 12.01
C LEU A 66 8.86 -9.39 12.29
N ASP A 67 8.17 -10.53 12.26
CA ASP A 67 8.73 -11.86 12.48
C ASP A 67 8.95 -12.63 11.17
N GLY A 68 8.76 -11.94 10.02
CA GLY A 68 8.96 -12.48 8.68
C GLY A 68 7.74 -13.23 8.11
N GLU A 69 6.60 -13.16 8.80
CA GLU A 69 5.33 -13.71 8.31
C GLU A 69 4.78 -12.91 7.13
N ILE A 70 4.20 -13.60 6.14
CA ILE A 70 3.55 -12.94 5.02
C ILE A 70 2.19 -12.41 5.49
N MET A 71 2.02 -11.08 5.40
CA MET A 71 0.81 -10.38 5.82
C MET A 71 -0.25 -10.33 4.72
N THR A 72 0.15 -10.44 3.46
CA THR A 72 -0.69 -10.19 2.28
C THR A 72 -0.99 -11.46 1.49
N GLN A 73 -2.00 -11.38 0.62
CA GLN A 73 -2.33 -12.42 -0.36
C GLN A 73 -2.35 -11.85 -1.78
N ASP A 74 -1.92 -12.67 -2.75
CA ASP A 74 -2.01 -12.41 -4.16
C ASP A 74 -2.98 -13.38 -4.84
N PHE A 75 -3.76 -12.92 -5.83
CA PHE A 75 -4.77 -13.70 -6.54
C PHE A 75 -5.70 -14.53 -5.63
N PRO A 76 -6.32 -13.93 -4.60
CA PRO A 76 -7.24 -14.68 -3.76
C PRO A 76 -8.40 -15.24 -4.59
N ILE A 77 -8.78 -16.49 -4.32
CA ILE A 77 -9.76 -17.23 -5.14
C ILE A 77 -11.14 -16.56 -5.19
N ASP A 78 -11.47 -15.78 -4.18
CA ASP A 78 -12.73 -15.03 -4.07
C ASP A 78 -12.71 -13.70 -4.82
N HIS A 79 -11.53 -13.09 -5.03
CA HIS A 79 -11.33 -11.78 -5.66
C HIS A 79 -9.98 -11.70 -6.38
N PHE A 80 -9.85 -12.27 -7.56
CA PHE A 80 -8.59 -12.33 -8.32
C PHE A 80 -7.93 -10.97 -8.58
N HIS A 81 -8.68 -9.87 -8.50
CA HIS A 81 -8.19 -8.52 -8.68
C HIS A 81 -7.56 -7.90 -7.41
N HIS A 82 -7.72 -8.50 -6.22
CA HIS A 82 -7.04 -8.05 -5.01
C HIS A 82 -5.59 -8.52 -5.00
N ARG A 83 -4.65 -7.63 -4.66
CA ARG A 83 -3.21 -7.86 -4.80
C ARG A 83 -2.41 -7.25 -3.65
N GLY A 84 -2.33 -7.92 -2.52
CA GLY A 84 -1.51 -7.45 -1.39
C GLY A 84 -1.89 -6.06 -0.89
N LEU A 85 -0.96 -5.10 -0.95
CA LEU A 85 -1.18 -3.68 -0.70
C LEU A 85 -1.16 -2.94 -2.05
N PHE A 86 -2.26 -2.29 -2.41
CA PHE A 86 -2.46 -1.68 -3.72
C PHE A 86 -3.47 -0.53 -3.65
N TRP A 87 -3.58 0.25 -4.73
CA TRP A 87 -4.60 1.28 -4.90
C TRP A 87 -5.18 1.21 -6.30
N ALA A 88 -6.49 1.39 -6.39
CA ALA A 88 -7.23 1.28 -7.65
C ALA A 88 -8.65 1.82 -7.52
N TRP A 89 -9.30 2.11 -8.66
CA TRP A 89 -10.68 2.58 -8.73
C TRP A 89 -11.43 1.88 -9.87
N PRO A 90 -12.67 1.38 -9.62
CA PRO A 90 -13.41 0.59 -10.62
C PRO A 90 -14.28 1.41 -11.56
N ASP A 91 -14.81 2.54 -11.12
CA ASP A 91 -15.84 3.28 -11.85
C ASP A 91 -15.39 4.66 -12.35
N SER A 92 -14.09 4.82 -12.65
CA SER A 92 -13.54 6.05 -13.21
C SER A 92 -13.88 6.19 -14.70
N LEU A 93 -13.88 7.44 -15.20
CA LEU A 93 -14.14 7.78 -16.58
C LEU A 93 -13.04 8.67 -17.13
N ALA A 94 -12.64 8.47 -18.39
CA ALA A 94 -11.89 9.45 -19.20
C ALA A 94 -12.81 9.95 -20.31
N GLY A 95 -13.35 11.15 -20.15
CA GLY A 95 -14.51 11.59 -20.91
C GLY A 95 -15.70 10.65 -20.68
N GLU A 96 -16.18 10.00 -21.74
CA GLU A 96 -17.25 9.00 -21.65
C GLU A 96 -16.73 7.56 -21.53
N LYS A 97 -15.43 7.33 -21.69
CA LYS A 97 -14.82 6.00 -21.69
C LYS A 97 -14.52 5.54 -20.27
N LYS A 98 -15.07 4.36 -19.91
CA LYS A 98 -14.83 3.77 -18.59
C LYS A 98 -13.36 3.36 -18.43
N ILE A 99 -12.78 3.71 -17.27
CA ILE A 99 -11.47 3.27 -16.78
C ILE A 99 -11.75 2.37 -15.58
N ASP A 100 -11.28 1.13 -15.60
CA ASP A 100 -11.41 0.21 -14.50
C ASP A 100 -10.07 -0.44 -14.18
N VAL A 101 -9.27 0.27 -13.37
CA VAL A 101 -7.99 -0.24 -12.87
C VAL A 101 -8.15 -1.15 -11.64
N TRP A 102 -9.39 -1.36 -11.17
CA TRP A 102 -9.70 -2.27 -10.06
C TRP A 102 -9.76 -3.72 -10.53
N ILE A 103 -10.66 -4.04 -11.48
CA ILE A 103 -10.75 -5.36 -12.09
C ILE A 103 -9.93 -5.48 -13.37
N LEU A 104 -9.15 -4.45 -13.71
CA LEU A 104 -8.22 -4.42 -14.85
C LEU A 104 -8.92 -4.59 -16.19
N LYS A 105 -10.06 -3.90 -16.32
CA LYS A 105 -10.86 -3.92 -17.53
C LYS A 105 -10.64 -2.62 -18.31
N ASN A 106 -10.12 -2.75 -19.53
CA ASN A 106 -9.83 -1.69 -20.49
C ASN A 106 -8.58 -0.83 -20.15
N ALA A 107 -8.15 -0.76 -18.89
CA ALA A 107 -7.03 0.05 -18.47
C ALA A 107 -6.29 -0.59 -17.29
N ARG A 108 -5.02 -0.27 -17.15
CA ARG A 108 -4.18 -0.71 -16.03
C ARG A 108 -3.06 0.26 -15.71
N GLN A 109 -2.50 0.11 -14.52
CA GLN A 109 -1.30 0.79 -14.08
C GLN A 109 -0.06 0.13 -14.70
N ARG A 110 0.94 0.95 -15.07
CA ARG A 110 2.26 0.52 -15.53
C ARG A 110 3.33 1.40 -14.90
N ASN A 111 4.42 0.80 -14.46
CA ASN A 111 5.57 1.55 -13.96
C ASN A 111 6.38 2.11 -15.13
N LEU A 112 6.75 3.38 -15.05
CA LEU A 112 7.60 4.07 -16.03
C LEU A 112 9.03 4.23 -15.51
N SER A 113 9.19 4.54 -14.23
CA SER A 113 10.48 4.68 -13.59
C SER A 113 10.40 4.48 -12.09
N ARG A 114 11.54 4.14 -11.50
CA ARG A 114 11.73 4.02 -10.05
C ARG A 114 13.09 4.55 -9.66
N VAL A 115 13.18 5.09 -8.45
CA VAL A 115 14.42 5.53 -7.83
C VAL A 115 14.41 5.06 -6.40
N GLU A 116 15.39 4.25 -6.05
CA GLU A 116 15.63 3.73 -4.71
C GLU A 116 16.71 4.56 -4.02
N LYS A 117 16.50 4.87 -2.74
CA LYS A 117 17.50 5.52 -1.90
C LYS A 117 17.54 4.85 -0.54
N GLU A 118 18.72 4.44 -0.16
CA GLU A 118 19.04 4.04 1.20
C GLU A 118 19.62 5.28 1.88
N ASP A 119 18.87 5.84 2.83
CA ASP A 119 19.27 7.07 3.48
C ASP A 119 19.84 6.72 4.87
N ASP A 120 21.14 6.48 4.92
CA ASP A 120 22.03 6.39 6.09
C ASP A 120 21.45 5.73 7.35
N ALA A 121 20.93 4.50 7.27
CA ALA A 121 20.40 3.73 8.39
C ALA A 121 19.11 4.28 9.06
N GLU A 122 18.63 5.47 8.67
CA GLU A 122 17.44 6.06 9.29
C GLU A 122 16.13 5.71 8.54
N ARG A 123 16.21 5.49 7.22
CA ARG A 123 15.04 5.17 6.38
C ARG A 123 15.44 4.66 5.00
N ALA A 124 14.53 3.93 4.37
CA ALA A 124 14.59 3.65 2.93
C ALA A 124 13.49 4.45 2.20
N VAL A 125 13.80 4.98 1.02
CA VAL A 125 12.86 5.73 0.19
C VAL A 125 12.75 5.09 -1.18
N LEU A 126 11.53 4.81 -1.63
CA LEU A 126 11.21 4.38 -2.98
C LEU A 126 10.35 5.44 -3.65
N SER A 127 10.85 6.03 -4.74
CA SER A 127 10.10 6.97 -5.58
C SER A 127 9.72 6.29 -6.89
N LEU A 128 8.44 6.33 -7.25
CA LEU A 128 7.89 5.69 -8.43
C LEU A 128 7.20 6.71 -9.32
N VAL A 129 7.30 6.52 -10.62
CA VAL A 129 6.41 7.14 -11.60
C VAL A 129 5.69 6.04 -12.33
N ASN A 130 4.39 6.00 -12.18
CA ASN A 130 3.50 5.11 -12.90
C ASN A 130 2.58 5.91 -13.82
N HIS A 131 1.90 5.24 -14.74
CA HIS A 131 0.77 5.80 -15.45
C HIS A 131 -0.38 4.79 -15.55
N TRP A 132 -1.59 5.32 -15.69
CA TRP A 132 -2.72 4.54 -16.15
C TRP A 132 -2.82 4.72 -17.65
N ALA A 133 -2.99 3.63 -18.37
CA ALA A 133 -3.17 3.65 -19.81
C ALA A 133 -4.23 2.65 -20.22
N PHE A 134 -4.94 2.94 -21.31
CA PHE A 134 -5.83 1.97 -21.92
C PHE A 134 -5.03 0.79 -22.51
N ASP A 135 -5.58 -0.42 -22.44
CA ASP A 135 -4.93 -1.62 -22.96
C ASP A 135 -4.69 -1.57 -24.47
N GLU A 136 -5.54 -0.86 -25.20
CA GLU A 136 -5.40 -0.63 -26.65
C GLU A 136 -4.30 0.37 -27.02
N ASN A 137 -3.86 1.21 -26.06
CA ASN A 137 -2.79 2.19 -26.24
C ASN A 137 -1.92 2.31 -24.98
N PRO A 138 -1.13 1.28 -24.66
CA PRO A 138 -0.43 1.17 -23.38
C PRO A 138 0.66 2.23 -23.16
N ASP A 139 1.16 2.87 -24.22
CA ASP A 139 2.20 3.88 -24.15
C ASP A 139 1.65 5.31 -23.93
N GLN A 140 0.34 5.51 -24.10
CA GLN A 140 -0.31 6.79 -23.87
C GLN A 140 -0.94 6.83 -22.48
N GLY A 141 -0.24 7.46 -21.53
CA GLY A 141 -0.77 7.71 -20.20
C GLY A 141 -1.96 8.65 -20.22
N ILE A 142 -2.98 8.34 -19.43
CA ILE A 142 -4.15 9.19 -19.16
C ILE A 142 -4.10 9.77 -17.75
N MET A 143 -3.55 9.06 -16.79
CA MET A 143 -3.27 9.49 -15.43
C MET A 143 -1.79 9.21 -15.14
N LYS A 144 -1.04 10.22 -14.73
CA LYS A 144 0.29 10.07 -14.14
C LYS A 144 0.12 9.84 -12.66
N GLU A 145 0.91 8.93 -12.10
CA GLU A 145 0.90 8.58 -10.70
C GLU A 145 2.33 8.67 -10.17
N GLU A 146 2.58 9.61 -9.26
CA GLU A 146 3.86 9.76 -8.55
C GLU A 146 3.67 9.25 -7.13
N VAL A 147 4.50 8.28 -6.75
CA VAL A 147 4.41 7.62 -5.46
C VAL A 147 5.74 7.74 -4.73
N GLU A 148 5.69 8.15 -3.48
CA GLU A 148 6.81 8.06 -2.57
C GLU A 148 6.44 7.12 -1.42
N VAL A 149 7.33 6.16 -1.14
CA VAL A 149 7.21 5.26 0.01
C VAL A 149 8.45 5.43 0.86
N ILE A 150 8.24 5.85 2.11
CA ILE A 150 9.29 5.96 3.12
C ILE A 150 9.11 4.82 4.11
N VAL A 151 10.16 4.05 4.34
CA VAL A 151 10.15 2.93 5.30
C VAL A 151 11.12 3.26 6.42
N TYR A 152 10.62 3.21 7.65
CA TYR A 152 11.42 3.43 8.85
C TYR A 152 11.94 2.09 9.40
N PRO A 153 13.08 2.10 10.13
CA PRO A 153 13.55 0.90 10.82
C PRO A 153 12.48 0.29 11.72
N ALA A 154 12.49 -1.03 11.84
CA ALA A 154 11.60 -1.69 12.77
C ALA A 154 11.99 -1.35 14.21
N GLU A 155 11.00 -0.98 15.00
CA GLU A 155 11.08 -0.96 16.45
C GLU A 155 10.67 -2.33 17.02
N ASP A 156 10.80 -2.50 18.34
CA ASP A 156 10.48 -3.79 18.98
C ASP A 156 9.06 -4.28 18.71
N SER A 157 8.09 -3.36 18.65
CA SER A 157 6.66 -3.69 18.51
C SER A 157 6.07 -3.38 17.15
N HIS A 158 6.68 -2.48 16.36
CA HIS A 158 6.08 -2.00 15.13
C HIS A 158 7.08 -1.50 14.08
N ARG A 159 6.62 -1.31 12.85
CA ARG A 159 7.28 -0.61 11.75
C ARG A 159 6.32 0.35 11.09
N ALA A 160 6.75 1.59 10.87
CA ALA A 160 6.01 2.60 10.13
C ALA A 160 6.49 2.67 8.67
N MET A 161 5.54 2.94 7.76
CA MET A 161 5.80 3.22 6.34
C MET A 161 4.87 4.36 5.91
N ASP A 162 5.40 5.41 5.31
CA ASP A 162 4.61 6.51 4.76
C ASP A 162 4.43 6.36 3.26
N PHE A 163 3.22 6.57 2.80
CA PHE A 163 2.84 6.54 1.40
C PHE A 163 2.30 7.91 0.99
N THR A 164 2.92 8.54 0.01
CA THR A 164 2.43 9.74 -0.66
C THR A 164 2.10 9.38 -2.10
N LEU A 165 0.83 9.51 -2.49
CA LEU A 165 0.31 9.15 -3.80
C LEU A 165 -0.23 10.41 -4.48
N THR A 166 0.45 10.90 -5.52
CA THR A 166 0.02 12.08 -6.28
C THR A 166 -0.44 11.64 -7.68
N PHE A 167 -1.66 11.98 -8.02
CA PHE A 167 -2.30 11.67 -9.29
C PHE A 167 -2.51 12.93 -10.09
N THR A 168 -2.08 12.92 -11.35
CA THR A 168 -2.23 14.05 -12.29
C THR A 168 -2.93 13.59 -13.56
N ASN A 169 -4.02 14.26 -13.95
CA ASN A 169 -4.63 14.03 -15.26
C ASN A 169 -3.70 14.55 -16.36
N VAL A 170 -3.12 13.63 -17.13
CA VAL A 170 -2.23 13.94 -18.27
C VAL A 170 -2.90 13.72 -19.61
N SER A 171 -4.21 13.45 -19.63
CA SER A 171 -5.01 13.34 -20.85
C SER A 171 -5.50 14.72 -21.33
N ASP A 172 -6.02 14.76 -22.57
CA ASP A 172 -6.61 15.97 -23.14
C ASP A 172 -8.05 16.22 -22.68
N GLY A 173 -8.65 15.30 -21.92
CA GLY A 173 -10.04 15.36 -21.48
C GLY A 173 -10.19 15.30 -19.97
N THR A 174 -11.41 15.50 -19.49
CA THR A 174 -11.74 15.39 -18.07
C THR A 174 -11.69 13.91 -17.62
N ILE A 175 -11.09 13.66 -16.47
CA ILE A 175 -11.18 12.40 -15.77
C ILE A 175 -12.14 12.55 -14.59
N THR A 176 -13.07 11.61 -14.44
CA THR A 176 -13.90 11.46 -13.25
C THR A 176 -13.38 10.26 -12.47
N LEU A 177 -12.86 10.49 -11.26
CA LEU A 177 -12.45 9.44 -10.34
C LEU A 177 -13.58 9.14 -9.37
N ARG A 178 -13.88 7.86 -9.20
CA ARG A 178 -14.94 7.41 -8.28
C ARG A 178 -14.73 5.95 -7.86
N GLY A 179 -15.09 5.62 -6.64
CA GLY A 179 -15.22 4.24 -6.18
C GLY A 179 -16.46 3.56 -6.78
N SER A 180 -16.64 2.26 -6.48
CA SER A 180 -17.73 1.48 -7.06
C SER A 180 -19.12 2.07 -6.77
N GLY A 181 -19.84 2.38 -7.82
CA GLY A 181 -21.26 2.76 -7.78
C GLY A 181 -22.18 1.55 -7.62
N THR A 182 -21.72 0.33 -7.83
CA THR A 182 -22.51 -0.90 -7.71
C THR A 182 -23.02 -1.04 -6.27
N ASP A 183 -24.34 -1.08 -6.09
CA ASP A 183 -24.99 -1.12 -4.78
C ASP A 183 -24.54 0.00 -3.83
N ASN A 184 -24.02 1.09 -4.37
CA ASN A 184 -23.47 2.23 -3.62
C ASN A 184 -22.38 1.85 -2.61
N LYS A 185 -21.56 0.84 -2.93
CA LYS A 185 -20.54 0.29 -2.00
C LYS A 185 -19.27 1.11 -1.89
N GLY A 186 -18.94 1.90 -2.90
CA GLY A 186 -17.82 2.83 -2.87
C GLY A 186 -16.42 2.21 -2.91
N TYR A 187 -16.26 0.92 -3.24
CA TYR A 187 -14.93 0.29 -3.30
C TYR A 187 -13.96 1.06 -4.20
N GLY A 188 -12.73 1.20 -3.75
CA GLY A 188 -11.65 1.89 -4.46
C GLY A 188 -10.61 2.41 -3.47
N GLY A 189 -9.64 3.22 -3.96
CA GLY A 189 -8.64 3.84 -3.11
C GLY A 189 -7.53 2.92 -2.65
N PHE A 190 -6.98 3.17 -1.46
CA PHE A 190 -5.84 2.48 -0.87
C PHE A 190 -6.31 1.21 -0.14
N CYS A 191 -5.81 0.05 -0.54
CA CYS A 191 -6.36 -1.24 -0.16
C CYS A 191 -5.31 -2.20 0.37
N PHE A 192 -5.66 -2.92 1.42
CA PHE A 192 -4.91 -4.02 1.97
C PHE A 192 -5.72 -5.31 1.90
N ARG A 193 -5.13 -6.34 1.29
CA ARG A 193 -5.67 -7.68 1.22
C ARG A 193 -4.80 -8.64 2.02
N PRO A 194 -5.19 -8.98 3.27
CA PRO A 194 -4.49 -9.98 4.06
C PRO A 194 -4.69 -11.38 3.48
N ASP A 195 -3.88 -12.32 3.93
CA ASP A 195 -4.06 -13.72 3.61
C ASP A 195 -5.38 -14.26 4.22
N ALA A 196 -6.39 -14.38 3.38
CA ALA A 196 -7.74 -14.81 3.77
C ALA A 196 -7.79 -16.23 4.38
N LEU A 197 -6.73 -17.04 4.20
CA LEU A 197 -6.64 -18.36 4.82
C LEU A 197 -6.43 -18.28 6.34
N ARG A 198 -5.97 -17.14 6.85
CA ARG A 198 -5.73 -16.90 8.28
C ARG A 198 -7.03 -16.80 9.08
N LYS A 199 -8.07 -16.19 8.53
CA LYS A 199 -9.39 -15.98 9.18
C LYS A 199 -9.30 -15.22 10.50
N ASN A 200 -10.45 -15.01 11.15
CA ASN A 200 -10.57 -14.34 12.44
C ASN A 200 -9.93 -12.95 12.44
N PHE A 201 -10.22 -12.18 11.40
CA PHE A 201 -9.81 -10.79 11.31
C PHE A 201 -10.53 -9.95 12.36
N ILE A 202 -9.76 -9.14 13.08
CA ILE A 202 -10.25 -8.21 14.10
C ILE A 202 -10.03 -6.81 13.54
N PHE A 203 -11.10 -6.05 13.39
CA PHE A 203 -11.02 -4.65 13.00
C PHE A 203 -11.19 -3.75 14.21
N THR A 204 -10.33 -2.74 14.34
CA THR A 204 -10.41 -1.71 15.36
C THR A 204 -10.26 -0.34 14.72
N ALA A 205 -11.14 0.58 15.08
CA ALA A 205 -11.12 1.97 14.66
C ALA A 205 -10.93 2.89 15.88
N ALA A 206 -10.84 4.19 15.67
CA ALA A 206 -10.73 5.15 16.76
C ALA A 206 -11.92 5.09 17.76
N THR A 207 -13.06 4.56 17.32
CA THR A 207 -14.27 4.37 18.14
C THR A 207 -14.29 3.02 18.88
N GLY A 208 -13.29 2.18 18.70
CA GLY A 208 -13.19 0.84 19.27
C GLY A 208 -13.35 -0.27 18.23
N ARG A 209 -13.57 -1.50 18.70
CA ARG A 209 -13.69 -2.69 17.87
C ARG A 209 -14.93 -2.63 16.97
N ILE A 210 -14.75 -3.06 15.72
CA ILE A 210 -15.81 -3.11 14.71
C ILE A 210 -16.18 -4.59 14.49
N GLU A 211 -17.40 -4.95 14.86
CA GLU A 211 -17.86 -6.35 14.83
C GLU A 211 -18.51 -6.74 13.50
N GLU A 212 -19.00 -5.77 12.73
CA GLU A 212 -19.71 -5.98 11.47
C GLU A 212 -18.97 -5.35 10.29
N ASP A 213 -19.23 -5.87 9.09
CA ASP A 213 -18.73 -5.26 7.86
C ASP A 213 -19.17 -3.80 7.73
N ALA A 214 -18.26 -2.93 7.32
CA ALA A 214 -18.55 -1.52 7.10
C ALA A 214 -18.23 -1.11 5.66
N LEU A 215 -19.01 -0.19 5.09
CA LEU A 215 -18.82 0.34 3.74
C LEU A 215 -18.55 1.85 3.69
N ALA A 216 -18.76 2.56 4.81
CA ALA A 216 -18.57 4.02 4.90
C ALA A 216 -18.31 4.41 6.35
N LEU A 217 -17.35 3.75 7.02
CA LEU A 217 -16.97 4.10 8.39
C LEU A 217 -16.11 5.36 8.37
N GLU A 218 -16.41 6.32 9.26
CA GLU A 218 -15.58 7.48 9.53
C GLU A 218 -14.61 7.18 10.67
N SER A 219 -13.31 7.27 10.40
CA SER A 219 -12.26 7.11 11.41
C SER A 219 -10.96 7.72 10.88
N PRO A 220 -10.14 8.35 11.73
CA PRO A 220 -8.81 8.82 11.31
C PRO A 220 -7.82 7.68 11.07
N TRP A 221 -8.08 6.51 11.62
CA TRP A 221 -7.30 5.30 11.41
C TRP A 221 -8.16 4.04 11.59
N VAL A 222 -7.72 2.96 10.97
CA VAL A 222 -8.28 1.62 11.17
C VAL A 222 -7.14 0.61 11.21
N ASP A 223 -7.26 -0.33 12.14
CA ASP A 223 -6.41 -1.49 12.32
C ASP A 223 -7.12 -2.77 11.87
N ILE A 224 -6.34 -3.71 11.34
CA ILE A 224 -6.74 -5.09 11.11
C ILE A 224 -5.70 -6.03 11.72
N SER A 225 -6.08 -6.77 12.75
CA SER A 225 -5.23 -7.79 13.40
C SER A 225 -5.74 -9.19 13.12
N PHE A 226 -4.83 -10.16 12.98
CA PHE A 226 -5.18 -11.54 12.65
C PHE A 226 -4.09 -12.52 13.10
N PRO A 227 -4.41 -13.84 13.27
CA PRO A 227 -3.45 -14.85 13.69
C PRO A 227 -2.27 -14.97 12.73
N VAL A 228 -1.05 -14.95 13.25
CA VAL A 228 0.22 -15.13 12.50
C VAL A 228 0.26 -16.48 11.82
N VAL A 229 -0.11 -17.52 12.58
CA VAL A 229 -0.23 -18.88 12.08
C VAL A 229 -1.66 -19.37 12.32
N LYS A 230 -2.23 -20.06 11.33
CA LYS A 230 -3.59 -20.57 11.42
C LYS A 230 -3.77 -21.46 12.65
N GLY A 231 -4.69 -21.07 13.52
CA GLY A 231 -5.03 -21.82 14.74
C GLY A 231 -4.19 -21.45 15.96
N GLU A 232 -3.25 -20.51 15.85
CA GLU A 232 -2.52 -19.93 16.98
C GLU A 232 -3.17 -18.67 17.52
N THR A 233 -2.74 -18.23 18.71
CA THR A 233 -3.27 -17.04 19.39
C THR A 233 -2.42 -15.79 19.17
N ALA A 234 -1.16 -15.95 18.75
CA ALA A 234 -0.29 -14.82 18.44
C ALA A 234 -0.84 -14.05 17.22
N LEU A 235 -0.96 -12.75 17.36
CA LEU A 235 -1.47 -11.85 16.32
C LEU A 235 -0.35 -11.03 15.71
N SER A 236 -0.52 -10.69 14.44
CA SER A 236 0.11 -9.55 13.77
C SER A 236 -0.97 -8.63 13.24
N GLY A 237 -0.68 -7.36 13.14
CA GLY A 237 -1.63 -6.40 12.65
C GLY A 237 -1.02 -5.40 11.66
N LEU A 238 -1.93 -4.70 10.99
CA LEU A 238 -1.63 -3.59 10.11
C LEU A 238 -2.64 -2.48 10.37
N ALA A 239 -2.16 -1.33 10.84
CA ALA A 239 -2.97 -0.13 10.93
C ALA A 239 -2.69 0.80 9.76
N VAL A 240 -3.73 1.47 9.25
CA VAL A 240 -3.60 2.54 8.26
C VAL A 240 -4.10 3.83 8.88
N PHE A 241 -3.23 4.85 8.92
CA PHE A 241 -3.56 6.20 9.37
C PHE A 241 -3.81 7.09 8.17
N GLN A 242 -4.90 7.83 8.20
CA GLN A 242 -5.09 8.93 7.27
C GLN A 242 -4.22 10.11 7.70
N HIS A 243 -3.55 10.75 6.73
CA HIS A 243 -2.84 12.00 6.98
C HIS A 243 -3.83 13.15 7.18
N PRO A 244 -3.54 14.15 8.03
CA PRO A 244 -4.44 15.29 8.23
C PRO A 244 -4.74 16.08 6.96
N ASP A 245 -3.84 16.07 5.96
CA ASP A 245 -4.06 16.70 4.65
C ASP A 245 -4.98 15.89 3.72
N LEU A 246 -5.40 14.68 4.12
CA LEU A 246 -6.32 13.90 3.28
C LEU A 246 -7.61 14.69 3.05
N PRO A 247 -8.07 14.88 1.79
CA PRO A 247 -9.29 15.63 1.54
C PRO A 247 -10.49 15.03 2.30
N GLY A 248 -11.10 15.84 3.18
CA GLY A 248 -12.22 15.41 4.03
C GLY A 248 -11.80 14.67 5.31
N PHE A 249 -10.56 14.83 5.79
CA PHE A 249 -10.06 14.18 7.01
C PHE A 249 -10.90 14.52 8.27
N PRO A 250 -11.25 13.50 9.11
CA PRO A 250 -11.18 12.08 8.80
C PRO A 250 -12.23 11.66 7.77
N HIS A 251 -11.79 11.09 6.64
CA HIS A 251 -12.68 10.75 5.53
C HIS A 251 -13.45 9.46 5.83
N ALA A 252 -14.79 9.51 5.66
CA ALA A 252 -15.71 8.41 5.90
C ALA A 252 -15.73 7.38 4.73
N GLY A 253 -14.56 6.96 4.29
CA GLY A 253 -14.38 6.03 3.16
C GLY A 253 -13.83 4.66 3.55
N TRP A 254 -13.84 4.30 4.83
CA TRP A 254 -13.36 2.98 5.23
C TRP A 254 -14.33 1.88 4.84
N ILE A 255 -13.78 0.87 4.17
CA ILE A 255 -14.47 -0.37 3.80
C ILE A 255 -13.77 -1.51 4.50
N LEU A 256 -14.49 -2.17 5.41
CA LEU A 256 -14.00 -3.26 6.25
C LEU A 256 -14.82 -4.51 5.94
N ARG A 257 -14.15 -5.61 5.60
CA ARG A 257 -14.82 -6.86 5.31
C ARG A 257 -14.16 -8.01 6.09
N HIS A 258 -14.93 -8.67 6.92
CA HIS A 258 -14.44 -9.75 7.79
C HIS A 258 -14.01 -11.02 7.04
N TYR A 259 -14.19 -11.07 5.73
CA TYR A 259 -13.51 -12.08 4.91
C TYR A 259 -12.02 -11.80 4.69
N GLY A 260 -11.52 -10.62 5.11
CA GLY A 260 -10.15 -10.16 4.97
C GLY A 260 -10.00 -9.12 3.87
N PHE A 261 -10.49 -7.89 4.13
CA PHE A 261 -10.26 -6.72 3.28
C PHE A 261 -10.37 -5.44 4.10
N LEU A 262 -9.36 -4.59 3.99
CA LEU A 262 -9.32 -3.24 4.53
C LEU A 262 -9.07 -2.27 3.39
N GLY A 263 -9.94 -1.28 3.17
CA GLY A 263 -9.76 -0.25 2.17
C GLY A 263 -10.10 1.13 2.73
N GLN A 264 -9.23 2.13 2.44
CA GLN A 264 -9.55 3.54 2.59
C GLN A 264 -9.91 4.06 1.21
N SER A 265 -11.21 4.11 0.93
CA SER A 265 -11.75 4.53 -0.36
C SER A 265 -11.99 6.04 -0.38
N TRP A 266 -11.13 6.76 -1.11
CA TRP A 266 -11.35 8.15 -1.46
C TRP A 266 -11.49 8.25 -2.99
N PRO A 267 -12.42 9.00 -3.55
CA PRO A 267 -13.46 9.83 -2.92
C PRO A 267 -14.75 9.06 -2.57
N HIS A 268 -14.69 7.75 -2.45
CA HIS A 268 -15.80 6.84 -2.17
C HIS A 268 -16.83 6.87 -3.32
N THR A 269 -18.09 7.09 -3.03
CA THR A 269 -19.17 7.19 -4.04
C THR A 269 -19.31 8.58 -4.66
N GLN A 270 -18.49 9.55 -4.23
CA GLN A 270 -18.51 10.89 -4.78
C GLN A 270 -17.68 10.98 -6.06
N ASP A 271 -18.11 11.81 -6.99
CA ASP A 271 -17.31 12.10 -8.17
C ASP A 271 -16.23 13.13 -7.85
N HIS A 272 -14.99 12.82 -8.17
CA HIS A 272 -13.88 13.76 -8.18
C HIS A 272 -13.50 14.06 -9.63
N LEU A 273 -13.81 15.29 -10.07
CA LEU A 273 -13.55 15.75 -11.44
C LEU A 273 -12.13 16.33 -11.53
N MET A 274 -11.40 15.92 -12.55
CA MET A 274 -10.05 16.40 -12.86
C MET A 274 -10.00 16.89 -14.30
N ASN A 275 -9.81 18.17 -14.52
CA ASN A 275 -9.52 18.72 -15.85
C ASN A 275 -8.07 18.34 -16.26
N PRO A 276 -7.69 18.47 -17.54
CA PRO A 276 -6.31 18.31 -17.96
C PRO A 276 -5.34 19.14 -17.10
N GLY A 277 -4.33 18.50 -16.54
CA GLY A 277 -3.34 19.11 -15.65
C GLY A 277 -3.73 19.20 -14.18
N ASP A 278 -4.97 18.93 -13.79
CA ASP A 278 -5.37 18.89 -12.39
C ASP A 278 -4.70 17.71 -11.67
N SER A 279 -4.36 17.92 -10.40
CA SER A 279 -3.74 16.89 -9.54
C SER A 279 -4.34 16.88 -8.14
N PHE A 280 -4.24 15.72 -7.48
CA PHE A 280 -4.54 15.56 -6.05
C PHE A 280 -3.53 14.61 -5.42
N THR A 281 -3.39 14.71 -4.09
CA THR A 281 -2.47 13.87 -3.32
C THR A 281 -3.22 13.18 -2.18
N LEU A 282 -2.97 11.89 -2.01
CA LEU A 282 -3.42 11.09 -0.89
C LEU A 282 -2.19 10.65 -0.08
N LYS A 283 -2.26 10.82 1.23
CA LYS A 283 -1.17 10.44 2.13
C LYS A 283 -1.68 9.50 3.22
N TYR A 284 -0.91 8.43 3.47
CA TYR A 284 -1.23 7.42 4.46
C TYR A 284 0.03 7.01 5.22
N ARG A 285 -0.11 6.69 6.50
CA ARG A 285 0.90 5.90 7.23
C ARG A 285 0.36 4.49 7.42
N VAL A 286 1.15 3.50 7.04
CA VAL A 286 0.94 2.08 7.34
C VAL A 286 1.82 1.71 8.51
N VAL A 287 1.25 1.08 9.53
CA VAL A 287 1.98 0.58 10.69
C VAL A 287 1.78 -0.93 10.79
N LEU A 288 2.84 -1.68 10.55
CA LEU A 288 2.88 -3.12 10.85
C LEU A 288 3.22 -3.30 12.32
N HIS A 289 2.54 -4.20 13.01
CA HIS A 289 2.80 -4.41 14.43
C HIS A 289 2.60 -5.87 14.87
N ARG A 290 3.25 -6.22 16.00
CA ARG A 290 2.98 -7.46 16.73
C ARG A 290 1.75 -7.28 17.61
N GLY A 291 1.06 -8.38 17.85
CA GLY A 291 -0.10 -8.39 18.75
C GLY A 291 -1.37 -7.79 18.14
N SER A 292 -2.33 -7.55 19.00
CA SER A 292 -3.57 -6.82 18.69
C SER A 292 -3.34 -5.30 18.62
N CYS A 293 -4.34 -4.56 18.16
CA CYS A 293 -4.37 -3.10 18.21
C CYS A 293 -4.08 -2.55 19.60
N GLU A 294 -4.60 -3.19 20.65
CA GLU A 294 -4.40 -2.80 22.05
C GLU A 294 -2.97 -3.10 22.53
N GLU A 295 -2.43 -4.30 22.22
CA GLU A 295 -1.08 -4.71 22.62
C GLU A 295 0.00 -3.85 21.95
N ALA A 296 -0.24 -3.40 20.73
CA ALA A 296 0.65 -2.50 19.99
C ALA A 296 0.45 -1.03 20.33
N ASP A 297 -0.57 -0.70 21.12
CA ASP A 297 -0.97 0.68 21.45
C ASP A 297 -1.12 1.58 20.21
N VAL A 298 -1.84 1.10 19.19
CA VAL A 298 -2.07 1.83 17.93
C VAL A 298 -2.61 3.24 18.16
N PRO A 299 -3.51 3.50 19.11
CA PRO A 299 -3.95 4.87 19.43
C PRO A 299 -2.80 5.81 19.77
N SER A 300 -1.82 5.39 20.59
CA SER A 300 -0.66 6.22 20.96
C SER A 300 0.27 6.43 19.76
N LEU A 301 0.46 5.41 18.92
CA LEU A 301 1.22 5.54 17.66
C LEU A 301 0.57 6.57 16.71
N PHE A 302 -0.76 6.57 16.62
CA PHE A 302 -1.50 7.57 15.84
C PHE A 302 -1.32 8.97 16.43
N GLN A 303 -1.41 9.16 17.74
CA GLN A 303 -1.20 10.47 18.39
C GLN A 303 0.22 11.00 18.16
N ALA A 304 1.23 10.14 18.26
CA ALA A 304 2.61 10.50 17.95
C ALA A 304 2.77 10.95 16.48
N TYR A 305 2.15 10.21 15.56
CA TYR A 305 2.11 10.58 14.13
C TYR A 305 1.50 11.97 13.92
N MET A 306 0.30 12.22 14.50
CA MET A 306 -0.38 13.51 14.37
C MET A 306 0.43 14.67 14.95
N THR A 307 1.15 14.44 16.05
CA THR A 307 2.01 15.47 16.66
C THR A 307 3.20 15.82 15.76
N ALA A 308 3.80 14.80 15.11
CA ALA A 308 4.89 15.01 14.16
C ALA A 308 4.45 15.86 12.96
N GLN A 309 3.24 15.56 12.40
CA GLN A 309 2.69 16.30 11.24
C GLN A 309 2.36 17.78 11.54
N GLN A 310 2.17 18.16 12.80
CA GLN A 310 1.92 19.56 13.19
C GLN A 310 3.22 20.37 13.33
N SER A 311 4.36 19.69 13.31
CA SER A 311 5.67 20.30 13.55
C SER A 311 6.46 20.56 12.25
N GLU A 312 5.97 20.04 11.12
CA GLU A 312 6.47 20.27 9.76
C GLU A 312 5.74 21.45 9.09
#